data_5725d89b15911f5e26cfcabacff5e8cf
#
_entry.id   5725d89b15911f5e26cfcabacff5e8cf
#
_cell.length_a   1.000
_cell.length_b   1.000
_cell.length_c   1.000
_cell.angle_alpha   90.00
_cell.angle_beta   90.00
_cell.angle_gamma   90.00
#
_symmetry.space_group_name_H-M   'P 1'
#
loop_
_entity.id
_entity.type
_entity.pdbx_description
1 polymer ?
#
loop_
_entity_poly.entity_id
_entity_poly.type
_entity_poly.pdbx_seq_one_letter_code
_entity_poly.pdbx_strand_id
1 'polypeptide(L)'
;SYDITLLGDLSYLRTISGYPTEIPQEQTTATLDVVDDGYNAGLVWGANNEYLLLPLSYTLHKDVDRNDEDEMNEELRKHNFIIYTIPGKEFSENGDSLKLYLRYTIQGVDLSEENAAKKYSEEYTSKYADYRYLQLNIPGSGNPKWIRLEFEKSNNYNGATIAPNEKTREVRSYQLYQKK
;
A
#
# COMPACT_ATOMS: atom_id res chain seq x y z
N SER A 1 34.97 0.44 -17.45
CA SER A 1 33.88 -0.47 -17.06
C SER A 1 33.92 -0.68 -15.56
N TYR A 2 32.78 -0.69 -14.92
CA TYR A 2 32.69 -1.01 -13.50
C TYR A 2 32.09 -2.41 -13.40
N ASP A 3 32.76 -3.30 -12.69
CA ASP A 3 32.22 -4.63 -12.39
C ASP A 3 31.32 -4.48 -11.16
N ILE A 4 30.02 -4.79 -11.34
CA ILE A 4 29.04 -4.80 -10.27
C ILE A 4 28.90 -6.24 -9.79
N THR A 5 29.27 -6.50 -8.55
CA THR A 5 29.04 -7.79 -7.91
C THR A 5 27.83 -7.68 -6.99
N LEU A 6 26.81 -8.52 -7.20
CA LEU A 6 25.69 -8.67 -6.25
C LEU A 6 26.21 -9.39 -5.00
N LEU A 7 26.08 -8.72 -3.85
CA LEU A 7 26.52 -9.26 -2.55
C LEU A 7 25.39 -9.94 -1.77
N GLY A 8 24.34 -10.43 -2.43
CA GLY A 8 23.20 -11.11 -1.80
C GLY A 8 22.19 -11.59 -2.83
N ASP A 9 21.19 -12.30 -2.35
CA ASP A 9 20.09 -12.76 -3.19
C ASP A 9 19.23 -11.58 -3.67
N LEU A 10 18.75 -11.67 -4.91
CA LEU A 10 17.77 -10.73 -5.45
C LEU A 10 16.45 -10.92 -4.72
N SER A 11 16.06 -9.96 -3.90
CA SER A 11 14.71 -9.92 -3.36
C SER A 11 13.77 -9.30 -4.39
N TYR A 12 12.75 -10.04 -4.79
CA TYR A 12 11.72 -9.52 -5.69
C TYR A 12 10.76 -8.63 -4.91
N LEU A 13 10.59 -7.39 -5.38
CA LEU A 13 9.53 -6.54 -4.88
C LEU A 13 8.16 -7.12 -5.28
N ARG A 14 7.24 -7.15 -4.32
CA ARG A 14 5.87 -7.57 -4.57
C ARG A 14 5.08 -6.47 -5.23
N THR A 15 4.22 -6.84 -6.17
CA THR A 15 3.33 -5.90 -6.84
C THR A 15 2.11 -5.59 -5.98
N ILE A 16 1.56 -4.38 -6.20
CA ILE A 16 0.20 -4.04 -5.80
C ILE A 16 -0.67 -4.12 -7.05
N SER A 17 -1.86 -4.73 -6.95
CA SER A 17 -2.85 -4.69 -8.02
C SER A 17 -3.34 -3.26 -8.22
N GLY A 18 -3.34 -2.77 -9.46
CA GLY A 18 -3.68 -1.39 -9.74
C GLY A 18 -4.72 -1.21 -10.84
N TYR A 19 -5.48 -0.14 -10.75
CA TYR A 19 -6.45 0.33 -11.75
C TYR A 19 -7.47 -0.73 -12.19
N PRO A 20 -8.22 -1.34 -11.28
CA PRO A 20 -9.30 -2.25 -11.65
C PRO A 20 -10.35 -1.50 -12.47
N THR A 21 -11.01 -2.21 -13.38
CA THR A 21 -12.07 -1.64 -14.22
C THR A 21 -13.34 -1.34 -13.44
N GLU A 22 -13.51 -1.99 -12.30
CA GLU A 22 -14.61 -1.76 -11.35
C GLU A 22 -14.02 -1.14 -10.08
N ILE A 23 -14.72 -0.14 -9.53
CA ILE A 23 -14.36 0.43 -8.23
C ILE A 23 -14.62 -0.68 -7.21
N PRO A 24 -13.60 -1.15 -6.47
CA PRO A 24 -13.84 -2.08 -5.40
C PRO A 24 -14.79 -1.43 -4.40
N GLN A 25 -15.82 -2.15 -3.98
CA GLN A 25 -16.60 -1.67 -2.84
C GLN A 25 -15.63 -1.36 -1.71
N GLU A 26 -15.88 -0.30 -0.93
CA GLU A 26 -15.01 0.13 0.18
C GLU A 26 -14.99 -0.93 1.30
N GLN A 27 -14.40 -2.07 1.00
CA GLN A 27 -14.16 -3.14 1.97
C GLN A 27 -12.73 -3.01 2.50
N THR A 28 -12.48 -1.89 3.16
CA THR A 28 -11.26 -1.79 3.93
C THR A 28 -11.46 -2.58 5.21
N THR A 29 -10.84 -3.72 5.31
CA THR A 29 -10.91 -4.56 6.52
C THR A 29 -9.84 -4.20 7.53
N ALA A 30 -8.79 -3.52 7.11
CA ALA A 30 -7.63 -3.23 7.94
C ALA A 30 -6.99 -1.88 7.61
N THR A 31 -6.24 -1.36 8.56
CA THR A 31 -5.40 -0.18 8.40
C THR A 31 -3.94 -0.59 8.25
N LEU A 32 -3.15 0.22 7.57
CA LEU A 32 -1.72 0.02 7.36
C LEU A 32 -0.98 1.36 7.54
N ASP A 33 0.33 1.34 7.55
CA ASP A 33 1.13 2.55 7.41
C ASP A 33 1.89 2.54 6.09
N VAL A 34 1.92 3.69 5.42
CA VAL A 34 2.83 3.96 4.31
C VAL A 34 4.00 4.72 4.90
N VAL A 35 5.14 4.06 5.04
CA VAL A 35 6.28 4.58 5.78
C VAL A 35 6.89 5.78 5.06
N ASP A 36 7.21 6.81 5.82
CA ASP A 36 7.86 8.03 5.35
C ASP A 36 8.79 8.55 6.46
N ASP A 37 9.89 7.85 6.67
CA ASP A 37 10.88 8.16 7.73
C ASP A 37 12.19 8.72 7.19
N GLY A 38 12.17 9.24 5.97
CA GLY A 38 13.32 9.87 5.33
C GLY A 38 14.30 8.90 4.66
N TYR A 39 14.49 7.69 5.19
CA TYR A 39 15.30 6.65 4.56
C TYR A 39 14.45 5.63 3.79
N ASN A 40 13.22 5.42 4.22
CA ASN A 40 12.27 4.45 3.66
C ASN A 40 11.04 5.16 3.07
N ALA A 41 11.19 6.37 2.58
CA ALA A 41 10.07 7.07 1.95
C ALA A 41 9.68 6.43 0.62
N GLY A 42 8.39 6.44 0.33
CA GLY A 42 7.89 6.07 -1.00
C GLY A 42 8.40 7.05 -2.06
N LEU A 43 8.59 6.56 -3.28
CA LEU A 43 9.06 7.39 -4.37
C LEU A 43 8.52 6.94 -5.73
N VAL A 44 8.45 7.89 -6.66
CA VAL A 44 8.24 7.60 -8.08
C VAL A 44 9.59 7.31 -8.73
N TRP A 45 9.65 6.22 -9.49
CA TRP A 45 10.87 5.77 -10.16
C TRP A 45 10.69 5.57 -11.65
N GLY A 46 11.79 5.75 -12.37
CA GLY A 46 11.86 5.66 -13.82
C GLY A 46 11.77 7.02 -14.53
N ALA A 47 12.46 7.16 -15.65
CA ALA A 47 12.56 8.42 -16.41
C ALA A 47 11.21 8.92 -16.95
N ASN A 48 10.22 8.03 -17.07
CA ASN A 48 8.86 8.33 -17.52
C ASN A 48 7.82 8.11 -16.41
N ASN A 49 8.21 8.14 -15.14
CA ASN A 49 7.32 7.85 -14.02
C ASN A 49 6.69 6.45 -14.11
N GLU A 50 7.51 5.43 -14.39
CA GLU A 50 7.00 4.07 -14.65
C GLU A 50 6.45 3.39 -13.41
N TYR A 51 7.01 3.69 -12.23
CA TYR A 51 6.69 2.96 -11.01
C TYR A 51 6.49 3.88 -9.81
N LEU A 52 5.57 3.51 -8.95
CA LEU A 52 5.46 4.03 -7.59
C LEU A 52 5.93 2.93 -6.62
N LEU A 53 7.00 3.22 -5.89
CA LEU A 53 7.55 2.34 -4.85
C LEU A 53 6.99 2.77 -3.50
N LEU A 54 6.43 1.81 -2.76
CA LEU A 54 5.77 2.07 -1.49
C LEU A 54 6.33 1.15 -0.39
N PRO A 55 7.00 1.71 0.61
CA PRO A 55 7.29 0.99 1.83
C PRO A 55 6.01 0.92 2.68
N LEU A 56 5.55 -0.29 2.96
CA LEU A 56 4.34 -0.56 3.73
C LEU A 56 4.70 -1.16 5.09
N SER A 57 3.93 -0.82 6.11
CA SER A 57 3.98 -1.48 7.41
C SER A 57 2.56 -1.91 7.80
N TYR A 58 2.39 -3.18 8.11
CA TYR A 58 1.12 -3.78 8.54
C TYR A 58 1.38 -4.91 9.53
N THR A 59 0.34 -5.58 9.97
CA THR A 59 0.46 -6.63 10.99
C THR A 59 0.07 -7.99 10.42
N LEU A 60 0.89 -8.99 10.73
CA LEU A 60 0.63 -10.40 10.46
C LEU A 60 -0.05 -11.04 11.68
N HIS A 61 -0.65 -12.20 11.47
CA HIS A 61 -1.17 -13.00 12.57
C HIS A 61 -0.07 -13.37 13.56
N LYS A 62 -0.38 -13.29 14.85
CA LYS A 62 0.60 -13.46 15.94
C LYS A 62 1.27 -14.84 15.99
N ASP A 63 0.58 -15.86 15.51
CA ASP A 63 1.02 -17.26 15.61
C ASP A 63 1.87 -17.71 14.40
N VAL A 64 2.10 -16.84 13.42
CA VAL A 64 2.94 -17.16 12.25
C VAL A 64 4.41 -17.27 12.66
N ASP A 65 5.02 -18.42 12.40
CA ASP A 65 6.47 -18.56 12.54
C ASP A 65 7.18 -17.86 11.36
N ARG A 66 7.85 -16.77 11.68
CA ARG A 66 8.59 -15.97 10.68
C ARG A 66 9.83 -16.66 10.13
N ASN A 67 10.30 -17.73 10.78
CA ASN A 67 11.44 -18.50 10.31
C ASN A 67 11.00 -19.66 9.41
N ASP A 68 9.70 -19.96 9.37
CA ASP A 68 9.12 -20.91 8.44
C ASP A 68 8.67 -20.20 7.16
N GLU A 69 9.34 -20.50 6.05
CA GLU A 69 9.08 -19.85 4.78
C GLU A 69 7.68 -20.17 4.21
N ASP A 70 7.20 -21.37 4.43
CA ASP A 70 5.90 -21.81 3.94
C ASP A 70 4.77 -21.12 4.71
N GLU A 71 4.86 -21.04 6.05
CA GLU A 71 3.91 -20.32 6.88
C GLU A 71 3.90 -18.83 6.56
N MET A 72 5.08 -18.21 6.40
CA MET A 72 5.19 -16.81 5.98
C MET A 72 4.55 -16.57 4.62
N ASN A 73 4.81 -17.42 3.65
CA ASN A 73 4.24 -17.26 2.32
C ASN A 73 2.71 -17.46 2.33
N GLU A 74 2.20 -18.38 3.12
CA GLU A 74 0.75 -18.57 3.28
C GLU A 74 0.10 -17.35 3.93
N GLU A 75 0.68 -16.82 4.98
CA GLU A 75 0.18 -15.61 5.65
C GLU A 75 0.20 -14.42 4.70
N LEU A 76 1.32 -14.16 4.04
CA LEU A 76 1.46 -13.02 3.14
C LEU A 76 0.49 -13.05 1.95
N ARG A 77 0.03 -14.23 1.52
CA ARG A 77 -0.99 -14.37 0.47
C ARG A 77 -2.38 -13.92 0.93
N LYS A 78 -2.65 -13.90 2.23
CA LYS A 78 -3.92 -13.42 2.79
C LYS A 78 -4.03 -11.89 2.74
N HIS A 79 -2.88 -11.20 2.71
CA HIS A 79 -2.81 -9.74 2.72
C HIS A 79 -2.87 -9.19 1.30
N ASN A 80 -3.98 -8.53 0.96
CA ASN A 80 -4.24 -8.02 -0.38
C ASN A 80 -4.22 -6.49 -0.37
N PHE A 81 -3.47 -5.94 -1.32
CA PHE A 81 -3.36 -4.50 -1.53
C PHE A 81 -3.82 -4.16 -2.94
N ILE A 82 -4.67 -3.15 -3.04
CA ILE A 82 -5.18 -2.66 -4.31
C ILE A 82 -5.10 -1.15 -4.35
N ILE A 83 -4.66 -0.60 -5.49
CA ILE A 83 -4.71 0.82 -5.78
C ILE A 83 -5.68 1.04 -6.93
N TYR A 84 -6.58 1.99 -6.78
CA TYR A 84 -7.56 2.33 -7.81
C TYR A 84 -7.69 3.85 -7.99
N THR A 85 -8.28 4.25 -9.10
CA THR A 85 -8.76 5.60 -9.36
C THR A 85 -10.29 5.59 -9.37
N ILE A 86 -10.90 6.75 -9.16
CA ILE A 86 -12.35 6.91 -9.34
C ILE A 86 -12.58 7.44 -10.76
N PRO A 87 -13.30 6.71 -11.64
CA PRO A 87 -13.57 7.16 -13.01
C PRO A 87 -14.19 8.53 -13.05
N GLY A 88 -13.64 9.40 -13.90
CA GLY A 88 -14.06 10.79 -14.02
C GLY A 88 -13.59 11.73 -12.92
N LYS A 89 -12.84 11.22 -11.92
CA LYS A 89 -12.26 12.00 -10.81
C LYS A 89 -10.79 11.60 -10.55
N GLU A 90 -10.12 11.16 -11.59
CA GLU A 90 -8.74 10.68 -11.51
C GLU A 90 -7.75 11.79 -11.13
N PHE A 91 -8.10 13.04 -11.45
CA PHE A 91 -7.25 14.20 -11.18
C PHE A 91 -7.88 15.17 -10.17
N SER A 92 -7.03 16.02 -9.58
CA SER A 92 -7.49 17.20 -8.87
C SER A 92 -8.19 18.19 -9.83
N GLU A 93 -8.99 19.10 -9.31
CA GLU A 93 -9.74 20.09 -10.12
C GLU A 93 -8.84 20.91 -11.06
N ASN A 94 -7.64 21.25 -10.62
CA ASN A 94 -6.64 21.96 -11.42
C ASN A 94 -5.75 21.03 -12.30
N GLY A 95 -5.98 19.72 -12.28
CA GLY A 95 -5.22 18.74 -13.04
C GLY A 95 -3.80 18.46 -12.52
N ASP A 96 -3.35 19.10 -11.46
CA ASP A 96 -1.96 19.02 -10.97
C ASP A 96 -1.65 17.70 -10.24
N SER A 97 -2.64 16.97 -9.81
CA SER A 97 -2.45 15.75 -9.04
C SER A 97 -3.27 14.58 -9.57
N LEU A 98 -2.63 13.43 -9.72
CA LEU A 98 -3.30 12.14 -9.89
C LEU A 98 -3.74 11.62 -8.52
N LYS A 99 -5.01 11.29 -8.38
CA LYS A 99 -5.59 10.75 -7.14
C LYS A 99 -5.59 9.24 -7.18
N LEU A 100 -4.90 8.62 -6.25
CA LEU A 100 -4.87 7.18 -6.04
C LEU A 100 -5.43 6.83 -4.67
N TYR A 101 -6.11 5.70 -4.59
CA TYR A 101 -6.69 5.17 -3.36
C TYR A 101 -6.12 3.79 -3.10
N LEU A 102 -5.38 3.64 -2.00
CA LEU A 102 -4.87 2.35 -1.54
C LEU A 102 -5.87 1.74 -0.55
N ARG A 103 -6.25 0.49 -0.80
CA ARG A 103 -7.08 -0.31 0.11
C ARG A 103 -6.38 -1.60 0.46
N TYR A 104 -6.59 -2.02 1.70
CA TYR A 104 -5.95 -3.18 2.28
C TYR A 104 -6.99 -4.12 2.87
N THR A 105 -6.95 -5.37 2.46
CA THR A 105 -7.85 -6.41 2.96
C THR A 105 -7.06 -7.65 3.38
N ILE A 106 -7.61 -8.39 4.34
CA ILE A 106 -7.04 -9.66 4.78
C ILE A 106 -8.10 -10.75 4.56
N GLN A 107 -7.73 -11.78 3.84
CA GLN A 107 -8.62 -12.90 3.56
C GLN A 107 -9.08 -13.57 4.87
N GLY A 108 -10.37 -13.78 5.01
CA GLY A 108 -10.98 -14.39 6.19
C GLY A 108 -11.22 -13.43 7.37
N VAL A 109 -10.91 -12.14 7.20
CA VAL A 109 -11.21 -11.10 8.19
C VAL A 109 -12.33 -10.22 7.68
N ASP A 110 -13.45 -10.21 8.38
CA ASP A 110 -14.60 -9.33 8.10
C ASP A 110 -14.89 -8.46 9.34
N LEU A 111 -14.50 -7.19 9.28
CA LEU A 111 -14.69 -6.24 10.37
C LEU A 111 -16.14 -5.73 10.50
N SER A 112 -17.05 -6.16 9.63
CA SER A 112 -18.48 -5.87 9.77
C SER A 112 -19.16 -6.75 10.83
N GLU A 113 -18.54 -7.87 11.21
CA GLU A 113 -19.06 -8.76 12.25
C GLU A 113 -18.94 -8.14 13.65
N GLU A 114 -19.90 -8.45 14.51
CA GLU A 114 -19.86 -8.01 15.90
C GLU A 114 -18.58 -8.51 16.61
N ASN A 115 -17.89 -7.61 17.29
CA ASN A 115 -16.59 -7.86 17.93
C ASN A 115 -15.41 -8.24 17.00
N ALA A 116 -15.59 -8.26 15.69
CA ALA A 116 -14.52 -8.61 14.76
C ALA A 116 -13.30 -7.67 14.87
N ALA A 117 -13.52 -6.37 15.08
CA ALA A 117 -12.45 -5.41 15.29
C ALA A 117 -11.59 -5.74 16.52
N LYS A 118 -12.24 -6.19 17.62
CA LYS A 118 -11.51 -6.59 18.83
C LYS A 118 -10.71 -7.86 18.60
N LYS A 119 -11.34 -8.90 18.08
CA LYS A 119 -10.69 -10.16 17.76
C LYS A 119 -9.50 -9.94 16.82
N TYR A 120 -9.70 -9.16 15.76
CA TYR A 120 -8.66 -8.83 14.83
C TYR A 120 -7.47 -8.12 15.50
N SER A 121 -7.71 -7.14 16.38
CA SER A 121 -6.66 -6.44 17.10
C SER A 121 -5.88 -7.33 18.09
N GLU A 122 -6.47 -8.41 18.56
CA GLU A 122 -5.84 -9.39 19.44
C GLU A 122 -5.04 -10.47 18.69
N GLU A 123 -5.40 -10.74 17.44
CA GLU A 123 -4.77 -11.78 16.61
C GLU A 123 -3.68 -11.23 15.68
N TYR A 124 -3.86 -10.01 15.14
CA TYR A 124 -2.92 -9.39 14.21
C TYR A 124 -2.04 -8.36 14.92
N THR A 125 -0.96 -8.83 15.54
CA THR A 125 -0.09 -8.00 16.37
C THR A 125 1.37 -8.00 15.96
N SER A 126 1.76 -8.86 15.01
CA SER A 126 3.14 -9.03 14.57
C SER A 126 3.49 -8.05 13.46
N LYS A 127 4.14 -6.93 13.78
CA LYS A 127 4.52 -5.90 12.78
C LYS A 127 5.40 -6.49 11.69
N TYR A 128 5.09 -6.13 10.45
CA TYR A 128 5.82 -6.52 9.27
C TYR A 128 6.03 -5.32 8.34
N ALA A 129 7.24 -5.17 7.83
CA ALA A 129 7.59 -4.16 6.85
C ALA A 129 7.81 -4.82 5.49
N ASP A 130 7.23 -4.24 4.45
CA ASP A 130 7.27 -4.79 3.11
C ASP A 130 7.45 -3.64 2.09
N TYR A 131 8.19 -3.90 1.02
CA TYR A 131 8.33 -2.98 -0.09
C TYR A 131 7.52 -3.50 -1.27
N ARG A 132 6.62 -2.66 -1.75
CA ARG A 132 5.78 -2.99 -2.90
C ARG A 132 5.89 -1.94 -3.97
N TYR A 133 5.55 -2.31 -5.20
CA TYR A 133 5.52 -1.37 -6.30
C TYR A 133 4.22 -1.48 -7.08
N LEU A 134 3.81 -0.34 -7.64
CA LEU A 134 2.75 -0.21 -8.61
C LEU A 134 3.36 0.25 -9.93
N GLN A 135 3.03 -0.41 -11.03
CA GLN A 135 3.28 0.15 -12.35
C GLN A 135 2.28 1.27 -12.60
N LEU A 136 2.80 2.48 -12.84
CA LEU A 136 1.98 3.66 -13.05
C LEU A 136 1.48 3.73 -14.49
N ASN A 137 0.17 3.85 -14.62
CA ASN A 137 -0.52 4.18 -15.87
C ASN A 137 -1.29 5.48 -15.65
N ILE A 138 -0.71 6.62 -16.05
CA ILE A 138 -1.38 7.91 -15.91
C ILE A 138 -2.51 7.98 -16.93
N PRO A 139 -3.78 8.13 -16.53
CA PRO A 139 -4.92 8.10 -17.43
C PRO A 139 -4.89 9.27 -18.42
N GLY A 140 -5.23 9.01 -19.67
CA GLY A 140 -5.44 10.04 -20.69
C GLY A 140 -4.20 10.86 -21.04
N SER A 141 -4.41 12.11 -21.44
CA SER A 141 -3.37 13.09 -21.78
C SER A 141 -2.95 13.96 -20.58
N GLY A 142 -3.32 13.58 -19.36
CA GLY A 142 -2.97 14.32 -18.15
C GLY A 142 -1.47 14.38 -17.94
N ASN A 143 -0.97 15.52 -17.45
CA ASN A 143 0.42 15.70 -17.07
C ASN A 143 0.48 16.20 -15.62
N PRO A 144 0.06 15.38 -14.64
CA PRO A 144 0.09 15.79 -13.25
C PRO A 144 1.52 15.96 -12.76
N LYS A 145 1.71 16.81 -11.78
CA LYS A 145 3.00 17.04 -11.10
C LYS A 145 3.16 16.16 -9.88
N TRP A 146 2.04 15.67 -9.35
CA TRP A 146 1.98 14.93 -8.09
C TRP A 146 1.09 13.70 -8.20
N ILE A 147 1.43 12.69 -7.40
CA ILE A 147 0.50 11.64 -6.99
C ILE A 147 0.02 11.99 -5.58
N ARG A 148 -1.28 11.87 -5.34
CA ARG A 148 -1.90 11.93 -4.02
C ARG A 148 -2.49 10.57 -3.70
N LEU A 149 -1.82 9.83 -2.83
CA LEU A 149 -2.24 8.49 -2.40
C LEU A 149 -3.01 8.60 -1.09
N GLU A 150 -4.31 8.29 -1.12
CA GLU A 150 -5.16 8.19 0.06
C GLU A 150 -5.18 6.74 0.57
N PHE A 151 -5.04 6.55 1.87
CA PHE A 151 -5.09 5.26 2.53
C PHE A 151 -5.63 5.37 3.95
N GLU A 152 -5.96 4.24 4.56
CA GLU A 152 -6.40 4.16 5.95
C GLU A 152 -5.20 3.86 6.83
N LYS A 153 -4.72 4.87 7.56
CA LYS A 153 -3.54 4.77 8.40
C LYS A 153 -3.83 4.08 9.73
N SER A 154 -2.95 3.19 10.12
CA SER A 154 -2.96 2.65 11.47
C SER A 154 -2.46 3.69 12.48
N ASN A 155 -3.31 4.08 13.41
CA ASN A 155 -2.97 5.03 14.47
C ASN A 155 -2.48 4.35 15.75
N ASN A 156 -2.24 3.05 15.71
CA ASN A 156 -1.87 2.30 16.90
C ASN A 156 -0.37 1.98 16.94
N TYR A 157 0.33 2.63 17.85
CA TYR A 157 1.75 2.36 18.11
C TYR A 157 2.02 0.97 18.72
N ASN A 158 1.01 0.32 19.27
CA ASN A 158 1.12 -0.98 19.95
C ASN A 158 0.84 -2.19 19.03
N GLY A 159 0.72 -1.97 17.72
CA GLY A 159 0.55 -3.06 16.76
C GLY A 159 -0.90 -3.50 16.54
N ALA A 160 -1.86 -3.10 17.36
CA ALA A 160 -3.25 -3.44 17.11
C ALA A 160 -3.79 -2.68 15.89
N THR A 161 -4.37 -3.40 14.99
CA THR A 161 -5.01 -2.81 13.82
C THR A 161 -6.39 -2.29 14.20
N ILE A 162 -6.65 -1.06 13.84
CA ILE A 162 -7.94 -0.41 14.12
C ILE A 162 -8.78 -0.52 12.85
N ALA A 163 -10.07 -0.77 13.01
CA ALA A 163 -11.00 -0.67 11.88
C ALA A 163 -10.99 0.76 11.31
N PRO A 164 -11.08 0.92 10.00
CA PRO A 164 -11.13 2.22 9.36
C PRO A 164 -12.28 3.08 9.89
N ASN A 165 -12.00 4.34 10.10
CA ASN A 165 -12.98 5.35 10.50
C ASN A 165 -12.57 6.72 9.96
N GLU A 166 -13.35 7.75 10.21
CA GLU A 166 -13.09 9.11 9.72
C GLU A 166 -11.71 9.68 10.10
N LYS A 167 -11.10 9.16 11.18
CA LYS A 167 -9.79 9.61 11.69
C LYS A 167 -8.61 8.83 11.15
N THR A 168 -8.84 7.74 10.42
CA THR A 168 -7.77 6.90 9.87
C THR A 168 -7.34 7.32 8.48
N ARG A 169 -8.10 8.16 7.79
CA ARG A 169 -7.76 8.62 6.44
C ARG A 169 -6.55 9.53 6.44
N GLU A 170 -5.58 9.18 5.61
CA GLU A 170 -4.38 9.98 5.38
C GLU A 170 -4.05 10.05 3.89
N VAL A 171 -3.37 11.12 3.49
CA VAL A 171 -2.91 11.34 2.11
C VAL A 171 -1.40 11.55 2.11
N ARG A 172 -0.69 10.77 1.31
CA ARG A 172 0.73 10.98 0.98
C ARG A 172 0.84 11.58 -0.42
N SER A 173 1.83 12.44 -0.60
CA SER A 173 2.10 13.08 -1.90
C SER A 173 3.48 12.68 -2.40
N TYR A 174 3.55 12.30 -3.69
CA TYR A 174 4.78 11.93 -4.38
C TYR A 174 4.94 12.78 -5.62
N GLN A 175 6.11 13.34 -5.82
CA GLN A 175 6.39 14.18 -6.97
C GLN A 175 6.63 13.33 -8.22
N LEU A 176 6.00 13.72 -9.32
CA LEU A 176 6.26 13.15 -10.64
C LEU A 176 7.35 13.94 -11.35
N TYR A 177 8.22 13.23 -12.06
CA TYR A 177 9.20 13.88 -12.93
C TYR A 177 8.49 14.58 -14.08
N GLN A 178 8.83 15.85 -14.29
CA GLN A 178 8.29 16.62 -15.41
C GLN A 178 9.24 16.50 -16.60
N LYS A 179 8.72 16.13 -17.77
CA LYS A 179 9.50 16.19 -18.99
C LYS A 179 9.79 17.66 -19.30
N LYS A 180 11.07 17.97 -19.48
CA LYS A 180 11.51 19.28 -19.95
C LYS A 180 11.17 19.49 -21.41
#